data_c14e4efca1d1e4425b0a7f41a141c193
#
_entry.id   c14e4efca1d1e4425b0a7f41a141c193
#
_cell.length_a   1.000
_cell.length_b   1.000
_cell.length_c   1.000
_cell.angle_alpha   90.00
_cell.angle_beta   90.00
_cell.angle_gamma   90.00
#
_symmetry.space_group_name_H-M   'P 1'
#
loop_
_entity.id
_entity.type
_entity.pdbx_description
1 polymer ?
#
loop_
_entity_poly.entity_id
_entity_poly.type
_entity_poly.pdbx_seq_one_letter_code
_entity_poly.pdbx_strand_id
1 'polypeptide(L)'
;MAIFKTIIIDRRLYIDDGRGLILIDTSSLASFHKDGSLCINDDITHNVPDSHQGICPRSLSKTLGVEVAGLLGMDILIHYDVWINTEEFGNFVSFEDYKAAKSVTISSLPVFFVMIDGRRARLMIDTAMPETYLRRAYPYLENRYNETFDDERLSHKFKIRLDFKAFNGPFVWDSRKYQEIHCVEPDAMINRLLDSANCDGIIGYDLISKFRVRIAYGEFDMPPQGI
;
A
#
# COMPACT_ATOMS: atom_id res chain seq x y z
N MET A 1 -9.91 2.30 -20.04
CA MET A 1 -10.16 1.86 -18.65
C MET A 1 -10.05 0.34 -18.60
N ALA A 2 -9.24 -0.19 -17.70
CA ALA A 2 -9.18 -1.62 -17.41
C ALA A 2 -9.65 -1.87 -15.98
N ILE A 3 -10.41 -2.94 -15.77
CA ILE A 3 -10.94 -3.31 -14.45
C ILE A 3 -10.57 -4.76 -14.17
N PHE A 4 -9.87 -4.99 -13.08
CA PHE A 4 -9.52 -6.31 -12.58
C PHE A 4 -10.26 -6.60 -11.28
N LYS A 5 -10.78 -7.82 -11.17
CA LYS A 5 -11.26 -8.31 -9.88
C LYS A 5 -10.07 -8.45 -8.94
N THR A 6 -10.17 -7.92 -7.73
CA THR A 6 -9.14 -8.11 -6.72
C THR A 6 -9.26 -9.49 -6.08
N ILE A 7 -8.10 -10.08 -5.80
CA ILE A 7 -7.95 -11.33 -5.08
C ILE A 7 -7.15 -11.01 -3.82
N ILE A 8 -7.71 -11.37 -2.67
CA ILE A 8 -7.08 -11.10 -1.37
C ILE A 8 -6.58 -12.43 -0.81
N ILE A 9 -5.26 -12.52 -0.60
CA ILE A 9 -4.62 -13.68 0.03
C ILE A 9 -3.69 -13.15 1.12
N ASP A 10 -3.84 -13.65 2.34
CA ASP A 10 -3.04 -13.25 3.50
C ASP A 10 -2.93 -11.72 3.68
N ARG A 11 -4.07 -11.03 3.49
CA ARG A 11 -4.16 -9.55 3.57
C ARG A 11 -3.21 -8.84 2.60
N ARG A 12 -3.04 -9.37 1.40
CA ARG A 12 -2.32 -8.75 0.29
C ARG A 12 -3.19 -8.71 -0.94
N LEU A 13 -2.97 -7.70 -1.74
CA LEU A 13 -3.81 -7.38 -2.89
C LEU A 13 -3.19 -7.93 -4.17
N TYR A 14 -3.95 -8.76 -4.89
CA TYR A 14 -3.57 -9.34 -6.16
C TYR A 14 -4.61 -9.05 -7.23
N ILE A 15 -4.16 -9.05 -8.48
CA ILE A 15 -5.00 -9.15 -9.68
C ILE A 15 -4.54 -10.37 -10.48
N ASP A 16 -5.42 -10.89 -11.35
CA ASP A 16 -5.07 -11.92 -12.33
C ASP A 16 -5.11 -11.30 -13.73
N ASP A 17 -3.96 -11.32 -14.42
CA ASP A 17 -3.82 -10.81 -15.78
C ASP A 17 -4.11 -11.89 -16.85
N GLY A 18 -4.66 -13.03 -16.46
CA GLY A 18 -4.90 -14.20 -17.32
C GLY A 18 -3.68 -15.13 -17.48
N ARG A 19 -2.51 -14.74 -16.98
CA ARG A 19 -1.26 -15.53 -16.98
C ARG A 19 -0.82 -15.93 -15.59
N GLY A 20 -1.49 -15.38 -14.57
CA GLY A 20 -1.32 -15.69 -13.16
C GLY A 20 -1.51 -14.48 -12.24
N LEU A 21 -1.33 -14.71 -10.96
CA LEU A 21 -1.50 -13.67 -9.95
C LEU A 21 -0.35 -12.66 -9.98
N ILE A 22 -0.70 -11.40 -9.99
CA ILE A 22 0.21 -10.26 -9.89
C ILE A 22 -0.02 -9.59 -8.54
N LEU A 23 1.02 -9.52 -7.70
CA LEU A 23 0.98 -8.75 -6.46
C LEU A 23 0.97 -7.26 -6.80
N ILE A 24 0.04 -6.49 -6.25
CA ILE A 24 0.08 -5.03 -6.32
C ILE A 24 0.85 -4.51 -5.10
N ASP A 25 1.95 -3.82 -5.37
CA ASP A 25 2.88 -3.32 -4.35
C ASP A 25 3.18 -1.84 -4.56
N THR A 26 2.47 -0.99 -3.82
CA THR A 26 2.65 0.46 -3.90
C THR A 26 3.91 0.96 -3.20
N SER A 27 4.65 0.12 -2.51
CA SER A 27 5.96 0.42 -1.93
C SER A 27 7.12 0.06 -2.84
N SER A 28 6.88 -0.76 -3.87
CA SER A 28 7.90 -1.14 -4.87
C SER A 28 8.07 -0.06 -5.94
N LEU A 29 9.31 0.30 -6.21
CA LEU A 29 9.66 1.24 -7.30
C LEU A 29 9.76 0.56 -8.66
N ALA A 30 9.68 -0.77 -8.72
CA ALA A 30 9.84 -1.52 -9.96
C ALA A 30 8.88 -2.70 -10.04
N SER A 31 8.33 -2.90 -11.22
CA SER A 31 7.52 -4.05 -11.60
C SER A 31 8.39 -5.13 -12.23
N PHE A 32 7.95 -6.38 -12.15
CA PHE A 32 8.53 -7.50 -12.87
C PHE A 32 7.49 -8.57 -13.16
N HIS A 33 7.73 -9.38 -14.20
CA HIS A 33 6.83 -10.47 -14.57
C HIS A 33 7.60 -11.62 -15.23
N LYS A 34 7.17 -12.87 -14.98
CA LYS A 34 7.82 -14.09 -15.53
C LYS A 34 7.98 -14.10 -17.05
N ASP A 35 7.08 -13.44 -17.77
CA ASP A 35 7.07 -13.37 -19.24
C ASP A 35 7.67 -12.08 -19.80
N GLY A 36 8.30 -11.25 -18.94
CA GLY A 36 8.94 -10.00 -19.38
C GLY A 36 7.97 -8.86 -19.74
N SER A 37 6.68 -9.02 -19.48
CA SER A 37 5.68 -7.99 -19.81
C SER A 37 4.46 -8.06 -18.90
N LEU A 38 3.86 -6.90 -18.64
CA LEU A 38 2.58 -6.73 -17.95
C LEU A 38 1.57 -6.06 -18.88
N CYS A 39 0.39 -6.66 -19.03
CA CYS A 39 -0.70 -6.11 -19.81
C CYS A 39 -1.75 -5.56 -18.84
N ILE A 40 -1.87 -4.22 -18.76
CA ILE A 40 -2.85 -3.56 -17.89
C ILE A 40 -4.18 -3.32 -18.62
N ASN A 41 -4.12 -3.14 -19.92
CA ASN A 41 -5.31 -3.13 -20.78
C ASN A 41 -4.93 -3.71 -22.15
N ASP A 42 -5.93 -4.00 -22.97
CA ASP A 42 -5.71 -4.64 -24.30
C ASP A 42 -4.82 -3.83 -25.24
N ASP A 43 -4.68 -2.53 -25.00
CA ASP A 43 -3.94 -1.61 -25.85
C ASP A 43 -2.52 -1.28 -25.34
N ILE A 44 -2.25 -1.50 -24.05
CA ILE A 44 -1.01 -1.07 -23.42
C ILE A 44 -0.32 -2.22 -22.70
N THR A 45 0.82 -2.61 -23.25
CA THR A 45 1.72 -3.60 -22.66
C THR A 45 2.98 -2.89 -22.15
N HIS A 46 3.31 -3.09 -20.90
CA HIS A 46 4.53 -2.61 -20.28
C HIS A 46 5.61 -3.68 -20.34
N ASN A 47 6.75 -3.37 -20.97
CA ASN A 47 7.92 -4.23 -20.90
C ASN A 47 8.53 -4.08 -19.50
N VAL A 48 8.67 -5.18 -18.80
CA VAL A 48 9.25 -5.24 -17.47
C VAL A 48 10.32 -6.33 -17.41
N PRO A 49 11.29 -6.27 -16.50
CA PRO A 49 12.23 -7.36 -16.31
C PRO A 49 11.54 -8.61 -15.74
N ASP A 50 12.20 -9.75 -15.79
CA ASP A 50 11.78 -10.99 -15.12
C ASP A 50 12.13 -11.00 -13.63
N SER A 51 12.93 -10.04 -13.17
CA SER A 51 13.39 -9.90 -11.78
C SER A 51 13.84 -8.48 -11.48
N HIS A 52 13.79 -8.10 -10.20
CA HIS A 52 14.33 -6.83 -9.72
C HIS A 52 15.10 -7.04 -8.41
N GLN A 53 16.35 -6.54 -8.33
CA GLN A 53 17.23 -6.64 -7.17
C GLN A 53 17.35 -8.06 -6.59
N GLY A 54 17.37 -9.08 -7.46
CA GLY A 54 17.45 -10.49 -7.06
C GLY A 54 16.11 -11.12 -6.64
N ILE A 55 15.02 -10.34 -6.65
CA ILE A 55 13.66 -10.86 -6.43
C ILE A 55 13.05 -11.17 -7.79
N CYS A 56 12.59 -12.40 -7.96
CA CYS A 56 11.87 -12.87 -9.13
C CYS A 56 10.53 -13.50 -8.71
N PRO A 57 9.60 -13.78 -9.64
CA PRO A 57 8.32 -14.40 -9.32
C PRO A 57 8.45 -15.66 -8.48
N ARG A 58 9.44 -16.52 -8.78
CA ARG A 58 9.71 -17.77 -8.03
C ARG A 58 10.12 -17.50 -6.58
N SER A 59 11.04 -16.57 -6.33
CA SER A 59 11.48 -16.23 -4.97
C SER A 59 10.36 -15.53 -4.20
N LEU A 60 9.61 -14.66 -4.86
CA LEU A 60 8.46 -13.97 -4.28
C LEU A 60 7.36 -14.98 -3.89
N SER A 61 7.02 -15.93 -4.78
CA SER A 61 6.05 -17.00 -4.50
C SER A 61 6.44 -17.82 -3.26
N LYS A 62 7.72 -18.14 -3.14
CA LYS A 62 8.23 -18.87 -1.97
C LYS A 62 8.07 -18.06 -0.67
N THR A 63 8.33 -16.77 -0.72
CA THR A 63 8.20 -15.88 0.44
C THR A 63 6.74 -15.67 0.85
N LEU A 64 5.85 -15.54 -0.14
CA LEU A 64 4.43 -15.28 0.10
C LEU A 64 3.61 -16.56 0.38
N GLY A 65 4.14 -17.75 0.06
CA GLY A 65 3.41 -19.01 0.16
C GLY A 65 2.29 -19.17 -0.89
N VAL A 66 2.28 -18.31 -1.91
CA VAL A 66 1.30 -18.32 -3.01
C VAL A 66 2.03 -18.14 -4.34
N GLU A 67 1.59 -18.85 -5.38
CA GLU A 67 2.19 -18.73 -6.70
C GLU A 67 1.81 -17.40 -7.34
N VAL A 68 2.81 -16.59 -7.68
CA VAL A 68 2.66 -15.30 -8.35
C VAL A 68 3.43 -15.28 -9.67
N ALA A 69 2.85 -14.64 -10.69
CA ALA A 69 3.48 -14.45 -11.98
C ALA A 69 4.35 -13.18 -12.03
N GLY A 70 4.09 -12.21 -11.14
CA GLY A 70 4.81 -10.96 -11.11
C GLY A 70 4.42 -10.04 -9.97
N LEU A 71 4.97 -8.83 -10.04
CA LEU A 71 4.71 -7.72 -9.14
C LEU A 71 4.44 -6.47 -9.97
N LEU A 72 3.42 -5.72 -9.60
CA LEU A 72 3.05 -4.43 -10.19
C LEU A 72 3.40 -3.33 -9.19
N GLY A 73 4.43 -2.56 -9.50
CA GLY A 73 4.96 -1.49 -8.67
C GLY A 73 4.62 -0.08 -9.17
N MET A 74 5.17 0.91 -8.50
CA MET A 74 4.92 2.32 -8.76
C MET A 74 5.43 2.79 -10.13
N ASP A 75 6.43 2.12 -10.72
CA ASP A 75 6.92 2.41 -12.07
C ASP A 75 5.84 2.29 -13.15
N ILE A 76 4.83 1.45 -12.94
CA ILE A 76 3.66 1.33 -13.80
C ILE A 76 2.47 2.09 -13.21
N LEU A 77 2.18 1.92 -11.92
CA LEU A 77 1.02 2.53 -11.26
C LEU A 77 0.96 4.05 -11.45
N ILE A 78 2.12 4.72 -11.46
CA ILE A 78 2.21 6.18 -11.63
C ILE A 78 1.72 6.69 -12.99
N HIS A 79 1.60 5.81 -13.98
CA HIS A 79 1.10 6.17 -15.32
C HIS A 79 -0.42 6.25 -15.41
N TYR A 80 -1.13 5.80 -14.39
CA TYR A 80 -2.57 5.66 -14.41
C TYR A 80 -3.24 6.45 -13.29
N ASP A 81 -4.52 6.71 -13.46
CA ASP A 81 -5.46 6.97 -12.37
C ASP A 81 -5.98 5.62 -11.88
N VAL A 82 -5.46 5.15 -10.75
CA VAL A 82 -5.72 3.82 -10.20
C VAL A 82 -6.68 3.93 -9.04
N TRP A 83 -7.79 3.18 -9.12
CA TRP A 83 -8.71 3.01 -8.01
C TRP A 83 -8.61 1.60 -7.45
N ILE A 84 -8.35 1.49 -6.16
CA ILE A 84 -8.31 0.24 -5.41
C ILE A 84 -9.54 0.20 -4.51
N ASN A 85 -10.45 -0.72 -4.82
CA ASN A 85 -11.67 -0.96 -4.06
C ASN A 85 -11.60 -2.36 -3.46
N THR A 86 -11.75 -2.42 -2.15
CA THR A 86 -11.70 -3.66 -1.38
C THR A 86 -13.10 -4.18 -1.06
N GLU A 87 -13.23 -5.19 -0.18
CA GLU A 87 -14.47 -5.94 0.06
C GLU A 87 -15.73 -5.09 0.27
N GLU A 88 -15.62 -3.98 0.97
CA GLU A 88 -16.76 -3.08 1.21
C GLU A 88 -17.19 -2.30 -0.05
N PHE A 89 -16.35 -2.26 -1.10
CA PHE A 89 -16.51 -1.43 -2.28
C PHE A 89 -16.50 -2.19 -3.61
N GLY A 90 -16.63 -3.52 -3.56
CA GLY A 90 -16.84 -4.35 -4.74
C GLY A 90 -15.64 -5.13 -5.24
N ASN A 91 -14.52 -5.15 -4.53
CA ASN A 91 -13.34 -5.99 -4.83
C ASN A 91 -12.82 -5.83 -6.28
N PHE A 92 -12.40 -4.63 -6.65
CA PHE A 92 -11.78 -4.40 -7.95
C PHE A 92 -10.68 -3.34 -7.90
N VAL A 93 -9.74 -3.46 -8.83
CA VAL A 93 -8.80 -2.39 -9.17
C VAL A 93 -9.10 -1.92 -10.58
N SER A 94 -9.28 -0.61 -10.76
CA SER A 94 -9.40 -0.02 -12.10
C SER A 94 -8.21 0.86 -12.42
N PHE A 95 -7.85 0.84 -13.71
CA PHE A 95 -6.80 1.64 -14.29
C PHE A 95 -7.42 2.52 -15.36
N GLU A 96 -7.42 3.82 -15.11
CA GLU A 96 -8.01 4.83 -16.00
C GLU A 96 -6.91 5.71 -16.58
N ASP A 97 -7.19 6.36 -17.67
CA ASP A 97 -6.39 7.44 -18.27
C ASP A 97 -4.86 7.29 -18.18
N TYR A 98 -4.28 6.49 -19.09
CA TYR A 98 -2.83 6.38 -19.21
C TYR A 98 -2.20 7.72 -19.57
N LYS A 99 -1.16 8.12 -18.83
CA LYS A 99 -0.28 9.26 -19.16
C LYS A 99 1.18 8.84 -19.08
N ALA A 100 1.98 9.28 -20.04
CA ALA A 100 3.42 9.14 -19.93
C ALA A 100 3.92 9.93 -18.71
N ALA A 101 4.33 9.22 -17.67
CA ALA A 101 4.83 9.82 -16.44
C ALA A 101 6.33 10.13 -16.54
N LYS A 102 6.81 10.94 -15.60
CA LYS A 102 8.22 11.13 -15.32
C LYS A 102 8.80 9.85 -14.70
N SER A 103 10.13 9.74 -14.66
CA SER A 103 10.80 8.61 -14.00
C SER A 103 10.38 8.46 -12.54
N VAL A 104 10.16 7.23 -12.12
CA VAL A 104 9.83 6.88 -10.74
C VAL A 104 11.04 7.01 -9.82
N THR A 105 10.85 7.60 -8.67
CA THR A 105 11.85 7.74 -7.62
C THR A 105 11.21 7.43 -6.25
N ILE A 106 12.01 7.39 -5.20
CA ILE A 106 11.49 7.25 -3.82
C ILE A 106 10.43 8.32 -3.47
N SER A 107 10.53 9.52 -4.05
CA SER A 107 9.51 10.56 -3.85
C SER A 107 8.18 10.28 -4.57
N SER A 108 8.13 9.27 -5.43
CA SER A 108 6.92 8.81 -6.11
C SER A 108 6.13 7.79 -5.30
N LEU A 109 6.66 7.33 -4.17
CA LEU A 109 5.92 6.44 -3.27
C LEU A 109 4.70 7.16 -2.69
N PRO A 110 3.57 6.48 -2.49
CA PRO A 110 2.32 7.07 -2.00
C PRO A 110 2.44 7.40 -0.51
N VAL A 111 3.02 8.57 -0.23
CA VAL A 111 3.24 9.09 1.12
C VAL A 111 2.30 10.26 1.37
N PHE A 112 1.65 10.24 2.52
CA PHE A 112 0.70 11.28 2.92
C PHE A 112 0.83 11.61 4.41
N PHE A 113 0.16 12.68 4.81
CA PHE A 113 0.14 13.11 6.20
C PHE A 113 -1.17 12.75 6.87
N VAL A 114 -1.07 12.21 8.07
CA VAL A 114 -2.20 11.95 8.96
C VAL A 114 -1.99 12.66 10.29
N MET A 115 -3.06 12.80 11.04
CA MET A 115 -2.97 13.19 12.45
C MET A 115 -3.12 11.93 13.30
N ILE A 116 -2.12 11.66 14.13
CA ILE A 116 -2.18 10.62 15.15
C ILE A 116 -2.28 11.33 16.49
N ASP A 117 -3.41 11.24 17.16
CA ASP A 117 -3.69 11.88 18.44
C ASP A 117 -3.30 13.39 18.47
N GLY A 118 -3.61 14.09 17.40
CA GLY A 118 -3.34 15.53 17.28
C GLY A 118 -1.92 15.91 16.81
N ARG A 119 -1.07 14.93 16.49
CA ARG A 119 0.27 15.16 15.92
C ARG A 119 0.34 14.69 14.47
N ARG A 120 1.05 15.45 13.65
CA ARG A 120 1.25 15.12 12.24
C ARG A 120 2.25 13.98 12.11
N ALA A 121 1.85 12.92 11.41
CA ALA A 121 2.69 11.81 11.01
C ALA A 121 2.72 11.67 9.50
N ARG A 122 3.82 11.19 8.95
CA ARG A 122 4.01 10.92 7.54
C ARG A 122 3.98 9.41 7.34
N LEU A 123 2.95 8.91 6.66
CA LEU A 123 2.74 7.48 6.44
C LEU A 123 2.80 7.15 4.95
N MET A 124 3.34 5.99 4.64
CA MET A 124 3.36 5.41 3.30
C MET A 124 2.25 4.36 3.20
N ILE A 125 1.59 4.26 2.05
CA ILE A 125 0.68 3.15 1.76
C ILE A 125 1.46 2.03 1.08
N ASP A 126 1.22 0.81 1.59
CA ASP A 126 1.81 -0.40 1.05
C ASP A 126 0.73 -1.49 0.96
N THR A 127 0.28 -1.75 -0.27
CA THR A 127 -0.76 -2.76 -0.55
C THR A 127 -0.26 -4.19 -0.44
N ALA A 128 1.04 -4.39 -0.38
CA ALA A 128 1.68 -5.69 -0.15
C ALA A 128 1.90 -6.00 1.33
N MET A 129 1.77 -5.00 2.21
CA MET A 129 1.88 -5.19 3.66
C MET A 129 0.54 -5.61 4.26
N PRO A 130 0.49 -6.73 5.01
CA PRO A 130 -0.76 -7.21 5.62
C PRO A 130 -1.22 -6.36 6.81
N GLU A 131 -0.30 -5.68 7.49
CA GLU A 131 -0.54 -4.95 8.73
C GLU A 131 0.04 -3.54 8.67
N THR A 132 -0.53 -2.64 9.46
CA THR A 132 -0.06 -1.27 9.61
C THR A 132 1.09 -1.22 10.61
N TYR A 133 2.17 -0.54 10.25
CA TYR A 133 3.39 -0.38 11.03
C TYR A 133 3.59 1.08 11.43
N LEU A 134 4.01 1.31 12.68
CA LEU A 134 4.38 2.64 13.14
C LEU A 134 5.66 2.58 13.96
N ARG A 135 6.57 3.51 13.73
CA ARG A 135 7.85 3.54 14.45
C ARG A 135 7.65 3.79 15.94
N ARG A 136 8.40 3.04 16.76
CA ARG A 136 8.44 3.23 18.21
C ARG A 136 8.95 4.62 18.61
N ALA A 137 9.92 5.14 17.86
CA ALA A 137 10.47 6.47 18.04
C ALA A 137 9.49 7.62 17.73
N TYR A 138 8.32 7.32 17.21
CA TYR A 138 7.27 8.31 17.12
C TYR A 138 6.88 8.73 18.54
N PRO A 139 7.15 9.98 18.98
CA PRO A 139 7.23 10.37 20.42
C PRO A 139 5.97 10.16 21.23
N TYR A 140 4.97 9.61 20.62
CA TYR A 140 3.62 9.41 21.14
C TYR A 140 3.38 8.02 21.70
N LEU A 141 4.16 7.05 21.28
CA LEU A 141 3.91 5.64 21.57
C LEU A 141 4.55 5.18 22.86
N GLU A 142 5.55 5.90 23.39
CA GLU A 142 6.25 5.52 24.61
C GLU A 142 5.31 5.33 25.80
N ASN A 143 4.21 6.09 25.87
CA ASN A 143 3.25 5.99 26.96
C ASN A 143 2.15 4.93 26.77
N ARG A 144 2.00 4.35 25.57
CA ARG A 144 0.96 3.37 25.24
C ARG A 144 1.46 1.93 25.10
N TYR A 145 2.76 1.72 25.03
CA TYR A 145 3.37 0.39 25.02
C TYR A 145 3.13 -0.40 26.33
N ASN A 146 2.58 0.25 27.37
CA ASN A 146 2.26 -0.37 28.64
C ASN A 146 0.86 -1.02 28.71
N GLU A 147 0.06 -0.96 27.63
CA GLU A 147 -1.13 -1.79 27.52
C GLU A 147 -0.68 -3.21 27.14
N THR A 148 -0.38 -4.02 28.13
CA THR A 148 -0.02 -5.44 28.00
C THR A 148 -1.20 -6.19 27.36
N PHE A 149 -0.96 -6.74 26.19
CA PHE A 149 -1.83 -7.78 25.65
C PHE A 149 -1.35 -9.13 26.22
N ASP A 150 -2.26 -9.91 26.76
CA ASP A 150 -1.98 -11.25 27.32
C ASP A 150 -1.59 -12.30 26.25
N ASP A 151 -1.56 -11.95 24.98
CA ASP A 151 -1.18 -12.82 23.87
C ASP A 151 0.22 -12.46 23.39
N GLU A 152 1.17 -13.39 23.44
CA GLU A 152 2.54 -13.23 22.96
C GLU A 152 2.60 -12.80 21.48
N ARG A 153 1.59 -13.16 20.65
CA ARG A 153 1.46 -12.73 19.26
C ARG A 153 1.11 -11.24 19.13
N LEU A 154 0.57 -10.65 20.19
CA LEU A 154 0.15 -9.25 20.25
C LEU A 154 1.17 -8.38 21.00
N SER A 155 2.26 -8.95 21.54
CA SER A 155 3.27 -8.23 22.31
C SER A 155 3.97 -7.10 21.54
N HIS A 156 3.89 -7.14 20.20
CA HIS A 156 4.40 -6.09 19.29
C HIS A 156 3.30 -5.22 18.68
N LYS A 157 2.05 -5.39 19.09
CA LYS A 157 0.92 -4.63 18.57
C LYS A 157 0.45 -3.62 19.63
N PHE A 158 0.12 -2.44 19.17
CA PHE A 158 -0.42 -1.38 20.02
C PHE A 158 -1.60 -0.71 19.32
N LYS A 159 -2.50 -0.13 20.11
CA LYS A 159 -3.67 0.57 19.59
C LYS A 159 -3.37 2.06 19.45
N ILE A 160 -3.71 2.62 18.31
CA ILE A 160 -3.68 4.07 18.08
C ILE A 160 -5.02 4.55 17.56
N ARG A 161 -5.29 5.84 17.75
CA ARG A 161 -6.37 6.55 17.09
C ARG A 161 -5.79 7.31 15.90
N LEU A 162 -6.25 6.99 14.70
CA LEU A 162 -5.94 7.75 13.51
C LEU A 162 -7.06 8.76 13.23
N ASP A 163 -6.70 10.01 13.16
CA ASP A 163 -7.54 11.06 12.61
C ASP A 163 -7.03 11.36 11.20
N PHE A 164 -7.75 10.88 10.22
CA PHE A 164 -7.41 11.10 8.82
C PHE A 164 -7.81 12.50 8.40
N LYS A 165 -6.97 13.48 8.64
CA LYS A 165 -7.00 14.75 7.94
C LYS A 165 -5.98 14.72 6.83
N ALA A 166 -6.42 14.49 5.59
CA ALA A 166 -5.56 14.68 4.44
C ALA A 166 -5.21 16.17 4.29
N PHE A 167 -3.91 16.49 4.33
CA PHE A 167 -3.43 17.86 4.21
C PHE A 167 -2.96 18.23 2.79
N ASN A 168 -3.02 17.32 1.84
CA ASN A 168 -2.59 17.56 0.47
C ASN A 168 -3.81 17.65 -0.45
N GLY A 169 -4.38 18.84 -0.57
CA GLY A 169 -5.46 19.13 -1.50
C GLY A 169 -6.76 19.63 -0.85
N PRO A 170 -7.79 19.93 -1.64
CA PRO A 170 -9.03 20.55 -1.17
C PRO A 170 -9.96 19.60 -0.39
N PHE A 171 -9.59 18.35 -0.21
CA PHE A 171 -10.41 17.35 0.44
C PHE A 171 -10.08 17.27 1.93
N VAL A 172 -10.92 17.91 2.74
CA VAL A 172 -10.95 17.71 4.20
C VAL A 172 -11.72 16.42 4.45
N TRP A 173 -11.03 15.39 4.89
CA TRP A 173 -11.65 14.17 5.39
C TRP A 173 -12.52 14.49 6.60
N ASP A 174 -13.70 13.85 6.70
CA ASP A 174 -14.55 14.00 7.88
C ASP A 174 -13.79 13.43 9.10
N SER A 175 -13.20 14.33 9.86
CA SER A 175 -12.36 14.06 11.03
C SER A 175 -13.07 13.34 12.18
N ARG A 176 -14.36 13.06 12.05
CA ARG A 176 -15.19 12.46 13.10
C ARG A 176 -15.12 10.94 13.18
N LYS A 177 -14.49 10.28 12.21
CA LYS A 177 -14.30 8.82 12.28
C LYS A 177 -12.92 8.49 12.85
N TYR A 178 -12.82 8.49 14.17
CA TYR A 178 -11.69 7.86 14.85
C TYR A 178 -11.71 6.38 14.54
N GLN A 179 -10.66 5.87 13.90
CA GLN A 179 -10.47 4.44 13.80
C GLN A 179 -9.41 4.02 14.80
N GLU A 180 -9.78 3.09 15.67
CA GLU A 180 -8.84 2.40 16.52
C GLU A 180 -8.19 1.30 15.68
N ILE A 181 -6.88 1.38 15.47
CA ILE A 181 -6.12 0.39 14.72
C ILE A 181 -5.04 -0.23 15.58
N HIS A 182 -4.72 -1.47 15.28
CA HIS A 182 -3.58 -2.15 15.87
C HIS A 182 -2.37 -1.92 14.96
N CYS A 183 -1.32 -1.34 15.49
CA CYS A 183 -0.06 -1.14 14.77
C CYS A 183 0.98 -2.15 15.24
N VAL A 184 1.85 -2.54 14.33
CA VAL A 184 3.01 -3.41 14.60
C VAL A 184 4.27 -2.55 14.65
N GLU A 185 5.20 -2.90 15.54
CA GLU A 185 6.52 -2.29 15.56
C GLU A 185 7.33 -2.76 14.34
N PRO A 186 7.91 -1.85 13.54
CA PRO A 186 8.67 -2.24 12.36
C PRO A 186 9.97 -2.96 12.73
N ASP A 187 10.28 -4.02 12.01
CA ASP A 187 11.58 -4.67 12.07
C ASP A 187 12.71 -3.83 11.42
N ALA A 188 13.93 -4.33 11.43
CA ALA A 188 15.08 -3.61 10.90
C ALA A 188 14.98 -3.34 9.38
N MET A 189 14.32 -4.23 8.61
CA MET A 189 14.16 -4.06 7.16
C MET A 189 13.13 -2.98 6.86
N ILE A 190 11.98 -3.05 7.51
CA ILE A 190 10.90 -2.05 7.38
C ILE A 190 11.40 -0.68 7.85
N ASN A 191 12.16 -0.61 8.94
CA ASN A 191 12.75 0.63 9.42
C ASN A 191 13.68 1.29 8.38
N ARG A 192 14.49 0.51 7.64
CA ARG A 192 15.33 1.05 6.55
C ARG A 192 14.50 1.62 5.40
N LEU A 193 13.41 0.95 5.03
CA LEU A 193 12.48 1.47 4.03
C LEU A 193 11.88 2.80 4.49
N LEU A 194 11.40 2.86 5.72
CA LEU A 194 10.84 4.07 6.32
C LEU A 194 11.87 5.21 6.40
N ASP A 195 13.16 4.91 6.72
CA ASP A 195 14.25 5.89 6.68
C ASP A 195 14.43 6.45 5.27
N SER A 196 14.49 5.57 4.28
CA SER A 196 14.67 5.97 2.88
C SER A 196 13.52 6.83 2.35
N ALA A 197 12.28 6.51 2.75
CA ALA A 197 11.08 7.26 2.36
C ALA A 197 10.81 8.46 3.29
N ASN A 198 11.59 8.63 4.35
CA ASN A 198 11.38 9.64 5.40
C ASN A 198 9.94 9.56 5.96
N CYS A 199 9.51 8.36 6.36
CA CYS A 199 8.16 8.06 6.86
C CYS A 199 8.19 7.64 8.33
N ASP A 200 7.11 7.93 9.05
CA ASP A 200 6.90 7.51 10.43
C ASP A 200 6.28 6.11 10.52
N GLY A 201 5.70 5.62 9.42
CA GLY A 201 5.07 4.32 9.38
C GLY A 201 4.54 3.94 7.99
N ILE A 202 3.92 2.75 7.94
CA ILE A 202 3.29 2.17 6.76
C ILE A 202 1.83 1.87 7.09
N ILE A 203 0.92 2.21 6.20
CA ILE A 203 -0.46 1.73 6.23
C ILE A 203 -0.54 0.47 5.39
N GLY A 204 -0.91 -0.63 6.04
CA GLY A 204 -1.10 -1.92 5.44
C GLY A 204 -2.56 -2.22 5.07
N TYR A 205 -2.77 -3.44 4.58
CA TYR A 205 -4.09 -3.91 4.12
C TYR A 205 -5.16 -3.88 5.21
N ASP A 206 -4.80 -4.15 6.47
CA ASP A 206 -5.72 -4.10 7.62
C ASP A 206 -6.48 -2.78 7.73
N LEU A 207 -5.86 -1.70 7.27
CA LEU A 207 -6.47 -0.38 7.23
C LEU A 207 -6.95 -0.02 5.81
N ILE A 208 -6.17 -0.33 4.77
CA ILE A 208 -6.54 -0.09 3.35
C ILE A 208 -7.90 -0.74 3.04
N SER A 209 -8.17 -1.92 3.60
CA SER A 209 -9.43 -2.65 3.40
C SER A 209 -10.70 -1.87 3.80
N LYS A 210 -10.55 -0.85 4.62
CA LYS A 210 -11.65 -0.03 5.13
C LYS A 210 -11.91 1.23 4.30
N PHE A 211 -11.13 1.46 3.24
CA PHE A 211 -11.18 2.66 2.43
C PHE A 211 -11.16 2.33 0.94
N ARG A 212 -11.63 3.28 0.15
CA ARG A 212 -11.29 3.36 -1.27
C ARG A 212 -9.96 4.07 -1.38
N VAL A 213 -9.06 3.55 -2.20
CA VAL A 213 -7.74 4.14 -2.43
C VAL A 213 -7.66 4.61 -3.86
N ARG A 214 -7.23 5.84 -4.09
CA ARG A 214 -6.94 6.37 -5.41
C ARG A 214 -5.48 6.79 -5.49
N ILE A 215 -4.82 6.37 -6.55
CA ILE A 215 -3.49 6.83 -6.91
C ILE A 215 -3.61 7.47 -8.28
N ALA A 216 -3.61 8.80 -8.33
CA ALA A 216 -3.72 9.55 -9.57
C ALA A 216 -2.34 10.05 -9.97
N TYR A 217 -1.69 9.38 -10.92
CA TYR A 217 -0.37 9.78 -11.46
C TYR A 217 0.69 10.02 -10.38
N GLY A 218 0.71 9.20 -9.34
CA GLY A 218 1.59 9.33 -8.19
C GLY A 218 1.10 10.28 -7.09
N GLU A 219 -0.03 10.97 -7.30
CA GLU A 219 -0.74 11.66 -6.23
C GLU A 219 -1.70 10.69 -5.56
N PHE A 220 -1.72 10.70 -4.25
CA PHE A 220 -2.47 9.77 -3.45
C PHE A 220 -3.69 10.44 -2.82
N ASP A 221 -4.83 9.79 -2.93
CA ASP A 221 -6.08 10.20 -2.31
C ASP A 221 -6.82 9.00 -1.70
N MET A 222 -7.49 9.21 -0.57
CA MET A 222 -8.39 8.24 0.05
C MET A 222 -9.76 8.93 0.24
N PRO A 223 -10.62 8.94 -0.78
CA PRO A 223 -11.91 9.60 -0.69
C PRO A 223 -12.78 8.99 0.42
N PRO A 224 -13.55 9.83 1.14
CA PRO A 224 -14.44 9.35 2.19
C PRO A 224 -15.48 8.36 1.64
N GLN A 225 -15.93 7.47 2.51
CA GLN A 225 -17.04 6.57 2.21
C GLN A 225 -18.31 7.38 1.95
N GLY A 226 -18.92 7.21 0.79
CA GLY A 226 -20.25 7.70 0.48
C GLY A 226 -20.29 9.10 -0.11
N ILE A 227 -19.90 9.25 -1.34
CA ILE A 227 -20.52 10.12 -2.34
C ILE A 227 -20.94 9.23 -3.52
#